data_94bdb7c2ac635e20f02a585890bd10b2
#
_entry.id   94bdb7c2ac635e20f02a585890bd10b2
#
_cell.length_a   1.000
_cell.length_b   1.000
_cell.length_c   1.000
_cell.angle_alpha   90.00
_cell.angle_beta   90.00
_cell.angle_gamma   90.00
#
_symmetry.space_group_name_H-M   'P 1'
#
loop_
_entity.id
_entity.type
_entity.pdbx_description
1 polymer ?
#
loop_
_entity_poly.entity_id
_entity_poly.type
_entity_poly.pdbx_seq_one_letter_code
_entity_poly.pdbx_strand_id
1 'polypeptide(L)'
;VDIQWGNHDVVWMGAAAGSTACIANVIRIAAKYGNLNILEDGYGINLVLLAKLAMECYADDPCTGFTVDYRQGDYDERDALLDEKIHKAIAIIQFKLEGHIIKLHPEFDMDDRLLLDKMDNDKGTVMVYGKEYPLRTTCFPTLDPKDPYALTEQEMDVVERLRGAFMNCEKLQRHIRFLYTKGSLYKVYNGNLLY
;
A
#
# COMPACT_ATOMS: atom_id res chain seq x y z
N VAL A 1 -18.69 25.69 1.07
CA VAL A 1 -17.38 25.11 0.78
C VAL A 1 -17.60 23.94 -0.15
N ASP A 2 -16.94 23.95 -1.31
CA ASP A 2 -16.92 22.83 -2.24
C ASP A 2 -15.69 21.95 -1.94
N ILE A 3 -15.86 20.65 -2.01
CA ILE A 3 -14.81 19.66 -1.78
C ILE A 3 -14.58 18.92 -3.10
N GLN A 4 -13.35 18.89 -3.56
CA GLN A 4 -12.93 18.07 -4.69
C GLN A 4 -12.06 16.91 -4.20
N TRP A 5 -12.32 15.73 -4.75
CA TRP A 5 -11.55 14.55 -4.41
C TRP A 5 -10.20 14.55 -5.13
N GLY A 6 -9.13 14.39 -4.38
CA GLY A 6 -7.85 14.02 -4.95
C GLY A 6 -7.73 12.51 -5.14
N ASN A 7 -6.64 12.08 -5.79
CA ASN A 7 -6.34 10.65 -5.98
C ASN A 7 -6.25 9.88 -4.65
N HIS A 8 -5.73 10.50 -3.59
CA HIS A 8 -5.67 9.88 -2.27
C HIS A 8 -7.06 9.64 -1.67
N ASP A 9 -7.99 10.59 -1.83
CA ASP A 9 -9.36 10.42 -1.34
C ASP A 9 -10.03 9.23 -2.01
N VAL A 10 -9.84 9.06 -3.33
CA VAL A 10 -10.39 7.92 -4.09
C VAL A 10 -9.79 6.59 -3.60
N VAL A 11 -8.50 6.54 -3.28
CA VAL A 11 -7.87 5.34 -2.71
C VAL A 11 -8.47 5.00 -1.34
N TRP A 12 -8.71 6.00 -0.47
CA TRP A 12 -9.38 5.79 0.81
C TRP A 12 -10.83 5.33 0.66
N MET A 13 -11.55 5.83 -0.34
CA MET A 13 -12.91 5.36 -0.68
C MET A 13 -12.88 3.87 -1.08
N GLY A 14 -11.92 3.48 -1.93
CA GLY A 14 -11.71 2.09 -2.31
C GLY A 14 -11.36 1.20 -1.12
N ALA A 15 -10.49 1.68 -0.22
CA ALA A 15 -10.11 0.95 0.99
C ALA A 15 -11.32 0.74 1.93
N ALA A 16 -12.11 1.77 2.16
CA ALA A 16 -13.34 1.67 2.96
C ALA A 16 -14.40 0.74 2.35
N ALA A 17 -14.42 0.62 1.02
CA ALA A 17 -15.27 -0.32 0.28
C ALA A 17 -14.73 -1.77 0.28
N GLY A 18 -13.55 -2.01 0.86
CA GLY A 18 -12.94 -3.33 0.99
C GLY A 18 -12.03 -3.76 -0.17
N SER A 19 -11.62 -2.82 -1.03
CA SER A 19 -10.57 -3.09 -2.03
C SER A 19 -9.24 -3.34 -1.33
N THR A 20 -8.74 -4.57 -1.39
CA THR A 20 -7.49 -4.98 -0.70
C THR A 20 -6.27 -4.26 -1.24
N ALA A 21 -6.20 -3.99 -2.54
CA ALA A 21 -5.12 -3.21 -3.14
C ALA A 21 -5.14 -1.74 -2.67
N CYS A 22 -6.33 -1.13 -2.54
CA CYS A 22 -6.47 0.22 -1.99
C CYS A 22 -6.07 0.25 -0.49
N ILE A 23 -6.45 -0.76 0.29
CA ILE A 23 -6.05 -0.90 1.69
C ILE A 23 -4.53 -0.98 1.81
N ALA A 24 -3.89 -1.85 1.03
CA ALA A 24 -2.45 -1.98 1.02
C ALA A 24 -1.76 -0.66 0.61
N ASN A 25 -2.31 0.06 -0.36
CA ASN A 25 -1.79 1.36 -0.79
C ASN A 25 -1.89 2.42 0.32
N VAL A 26 -3.04 2.52 1.02
CA VAL A 26 -3.23 3.43 2.16
C VAL A 26 -2.19 3.16 3.24
N ILE A 27 -2.02 1.89 3.64
CA ILE A 27 -1.08 1.51 4.70
C ILE A 27 0.36 1.78 4.25
N ARG A 28 0.72 1.44 3.00
CA ARG A 28 2.06 1.70 2.46
C ARG A 28 2.41 3.18 2.47
N ILE A 29 1.47 4.04 2.08
CA ILE A 29 1.68 5.49 2.11
C ILE A 29 1.82 5.97 3.57
N ALA A 30 0.97 5.49 4.48
CA ALA A 30 1.06 5.82 5.89
C ALA A 30 2.43 5.40 6.48
N ALA A 31 2.89 4.18 6.20
CA ALA A 31 4.20 3.69 6.61
C ALA A 31 5.34 4.56 6.05
N LYS A 32 5.32 4.84 4.73
CA LYS A 32 6.35 5.65 4.08
C LYS A 32 6.56 7.02 4.72
N TYR A 33 5.50 7.63 5.22
CA TYR A 33 5.54 8.97 5.80
C TYR A 33 5.45 8.99 7.33
N GLY A 34 5.66 7.86 8.00
CA GLY A 34 5.66 7.76 9.46
C GLY A 34 4.32 8.09 10.10
N ASN A 35 3.21 7.74 9.44
CA ASN A 35 1.85 8.11 9.84
C ASN A 35 0.99 6.88 10.19
N LEU A 36 1.59 5.75 10.57
CA LEU A 36 0.84 4.53 10.94
C LEU A 36 -0.07 4.76 12.15
N ASN A 37 0.33 5.64 13.07
CA ASN A 37 -0.47 6.05 14.22
C ASN A 37 -1.85 6.63 13.83
N ILE A 38 -1.97 7.25 12.65
CA ILE A 38 -3.27 7.73 12.15
C ILE A 38 -4.23 6.56 11.92
N LEU A 39 -3.72 5.41 11.47
CA LEU A 39 -4.54 4.22 11.28
C LEU A 39 -4.89 3.58 12.63
N GLU A 40 -3.95 3.46 13.54
CA GLU A 40 -4.13 2.79 14.83
C GLU A 40 -4.91 3.68 15.81
N ASP A 41 -4.39 4.83 16.18
CA ASP A 41 -5.02 5.73 17.14
C ASP A 41 -6.20 6.50 16.52
N GLY A 42 -6.05 6.89 15.25
CA GLY A 42 -7.04 7.68 14.54
C GLY A 42 -8.28 6.92 14.17
N TYR A 43 -8.15 5.70 13.67
CA TYR A 43 -9.23 4.85 13.16
C TYR A 43 -9.43 3.54 13.92
N GLY A 44 -8.54 3.18 14.84
CA GLY A 44 -8.57 1.90 15.55
C GLY A 44 -8.29 0.68 14.67
N ILE A 45 -7.57 0.89 13.56
CA ILE A 45 -7.18 -0.18 12.63
C ILE A 45 -5.91 -0.84 13.18
N ASN A 46 -6.04 -2.10 13.62
CA ASN A 46 -4.94 -2.84 14.24
C ASN A 46 -3.97 -3.36 13.18
N LEU A 47 -2.69 -2.99 13.31
CA LEU A 47 -1.61 -3.39 12.40
C LEU A 47 -0.70 -4.49 12.97
N VAL A 48 -0.98 -5.02 14.17
CA VAL A 48 -0.13 -5.99 14.88
C VAL A 48 0.22 -7.21 14.02
N LEU A 49 -0.74 -7.73 13.25
CA LEU A 49 -0.49 -8.91 12.41
C LEU A 49 0.46 -8.60 11.24
N LEU A 50 0.32 -7.40 10.65
CA LEU A 50 1.25 -6.92 9.63
C LEU A 50 2.64 -6.67 10.21
N ALA A 51 2.73 -6.06 11.39
CA ALA A 51 3.99 -5.84 12.09
C ALA A 51 4.69 -7.19 12.43
N LYS A 52 3.92 -8.19 12.88
CA LYS A 52 4.43 -9.54 13.11
C LYS A 52 5.00 -10.15 11.83
N LEU A 53 4.24 -10.14 10.74
CA LEU A 53 4.71 -10.63 9.44
C LEU A 53 6.00 -9.92 9.00
N ALA A 54 6.04 -8.59 9.14
CA ALA A 54 7.20 -7.78 8.77
C ALA A 54 8.45 -8.17 9.59
N MET A 55 8.29 -8.39 10.89
CA MET A 55 9.38 -8.83 11.75
C MET A 55 9.85 -10.26 11.47
N GLU A 56 8.93 -11.17 11.14
CA GLU A 56 9.28 -12.55 10.80
C GLU A 56 10.00 -12.64 9.44
N CYS A 57 9.55 -11.89 8.45
CA CYS A 57 10.11 -11.94 7.10
C CYS A 57 11.39 -11.10 6.91
N TYR A 58 11.51 -9.98 7.63
CA TYR A 58 12.57 -8.99 7.42
C TYR A 58 13.37 -8.67 8.69
N ALA A 59 13.48 -9.63 9.64
CA ALA A 59 14.17 -9.44 10.93
C ALA A 59 15.57 -8.83 10.76
N ASP A 60 16.37 -9.41 9.88
CA ASP A 60 17.77 -9.05 9.64
C ASP A 60 17.97 -8.21 8.37
N ASP A 61 16.89 -7.82 7.70
CA ASP A 61 16.97 -7.01 6.49
C ASP A 61 17.05 -5.52 6.86
N PRO A 62 18.04 -4.79 6.33
CA PRO A 62 18.14 -3.35 6.52
C PRO A 62 17.05 -2.56 5.79
N CYS A 63 16.14 -3.21 5.08
CA CYS A 63 15.04 -2.61 4.33
C CYS A 63 15.44 -1.44 3.41
N THR A 64 16.65 -1.51 2.84
CA THR A 64 17.21 -0.47 1.96
C THR A 64 16.25 -0.15 0.81
N GLY A 65 15.87 1.12 0.68
CA GLY A 65 14.90 1.58 -0.31
C GLY A 65 13.46 1.68 0.20
N PHE A 66 13.19 1.21 1.42
CA PHE A 66 11.89 1.33 2.11
C PHE A 66 11.97 2.27 3.33
N THR A 67 12.94 3.17 3.33
CA THR A 67 13.13 4.17 4.38
C THR A 67 11.88 5.03 4.58
N VAL A 68 11.64 5.38 5.83
CA VAL A 68 10.51 6.23 6.24
C VAL A 68 10.91 7.69 6.22
N ASP A 69 10.06 8.54 5.66
CA ASP A 69 10.24 9.99 5.57
C ASP A 69 9.53 10.66 6.75
N TYR A 70 10.20 10.76 7.87
CA TYR A 70 9.69 11.48 9.06
C TYR A 70 9.85 12.98 8.88
N ARG A 71 8.77 13.67 8.55
CA ARG A 71 8.79 15.11 8.29
C ARG A 71 8.87 15.97 9.54
N GLN A 72 8.45 15.47 10.71
CA GLN A 72 8.54 16.19 12.01
C GLN A 72 8.33 15.23 13.19
N GLY A 73 9.19 15.28 14.21
CA GLY A 73 9.00 14.66 15.51
C GLY A 73 10.24 13.91 16.03
N ASP A 74 10.34 13.78 17.34
CA ASP A 74 11.27 12.87 18.01
C ASP A 74 10.74 11.44 17.80
N TYR A 75 11.39 10.69 16.90
CA TYR A 75 11.13 9.27 16.69
C TYR A 75 12.16 8.43 17.42
N ASP A 76 11.70 7.37 18.08
CA ASP A 76 12.59 6.32 18.56
C ASP A 76 13.13 5.55 17.35
N GLU A 77 14.46 5.30 17.30
CA GLU A 77 15.12 4.54 16.23
C GLU A 77 14.52 3.11 16.06
N ARG A 78 13.96 2.55 17.14
CA ARG A 78 13.32 1.23 17.11
C ARG A 78 11.99 1.25 16.37
N ASP A 79 11.21 2.30 16.56
CA ASP A 79 9.93 2.48 15.86
C ASP A 79 10.18 2.71 14.37
N ALA A 80 11.21 3.50 14.03
CA ALA A 80 11.63 3.72 12.66
C ALA A 80 11.98 2.42 11.92
N LEU A 81 12.74 1.54 12.58
CA LEU A 81 13.14 0.25 12.01
C LEU A 81 11.95 -0.70 11.80
N LEU A 82 10.97 -0.67 12.69
CA LEU A 82 9.73 -1.45 12.53
C LEU A 82 8.89 -0.90 11.39
N ASP A 83 8.75 0.42 11.28
CA ASP A 83 7.98 1.07 10.22
C ASP A 83 8.58 0.81 8.84
N GLU A 84 9.92 0.77 8.70
CA GLU A 84 10.59 0.38 7.45
C GLU A 84 10.29 -1.08 7.05
N LYS A 85 10.27 -2.00 8.02
CA LYS A 85 9.89 -3.40 7.77
C LYS A 85 8.42 -3.53 7.39
N ILE A 86 7.54 -2.82 8.07
CA ILE A 86 6.10 -2.75 7.73
C ILE A 86 5.93 -2.16 6.33
N HIS A 87 6.65 -1.07 6.02
CA HIS A 87 6.62 -0.45 4.68
C HIS A 87 7.01 -1.44 3.60
N LYS A 88 8.08 -2.21 3.80
CA LYS A 88 8.52 -3.23 2.85
C LYS A 88 7.50 -4.35 2.71
N ALA A 89 7.02 -4.91 3.82
CA ALA A 89 6.05 -6.01 3.81
C ALA A 89 4.77 -5.62 3.07
N ILE A 90 4.18 -4.47 3.40
CA ILE A 90 2.94 -4.03 2.76
C ILE A 90 3.15 -3.61 1.30
N ALA A 91 4.34 -3.12 0.91
CA ALA A 91 4.65 -2.82 -0.48
C ALA A 91 4.67 -4.09 -1.34
N ILE A 92 5.24 -5.19 -0.85
CA ILE A 92 5.24 -6.47 -1.57
C ILE A 92 3.82 -7.03 -1.68
N ILE A 93 3.04 -6.99 -0.59
CA ILE A 93 1.62 -7.38 -0.62
C ILE A 93 0.85 -6.53 -1.64
N GLN A 94 1.07 -5.21 -1.67
CA GLN A 94 0.43 -4.32 -2.65
C GLN A 94 0.76 -4.71 -4.08
N PHE A 95 2.04 -4.95 -4.42
CA PHE A 95 2.42 -5.37 -5.77
C PHE A 95 1.76 -6.68 -6.19
N LYS A 96 1.64 -7.65 -5.27
CA LYS A 96 0.93 -8.90 -5.55
C LYS A 96 -0.55 -8.65 -5.85
N LEU A 97 -1.24 -7.88 -5.00
CA LEU A 97 -2.66 -7.55 -5.15
C LEU A 97 -2.94 -6.73 -6.41
N GLU A 98 -2.10 -5.73 -6.71
CA GLU A 98 -2.21 -4.94 -7.94
C GLU A 98 -1.96 -5.82 -9.18
N GLY A 99 -0.99 -6.74 -9.11
CA GLY A 99 -0.71 -7.68 -10.18
C GLY A 99 -1.90 -8.59 -10.50
N HIS A 100 -2.66 -9.03 -9.49
CA HIS A 100 -3.90 -9.78 -9.72
C HIS A 100 -4.94 -8.94 -10.47
N ILE A 101 -5.10 -7.66 -10.09
CA ILE A 101 -6.04 -6.75 -10.76
C ILE A 101 -5.63 -6.53 -12.23
N ILE A 102 -4.35 -6.24 -12.48
CA ILE A 102 -3.85 -5.99 -13.83
C ILE A 102 -4.05 -7.22 -14.71
N LYS A 103 -3.73 -8.42 -14.22
CA LYS A 103 -3.90 -9.67 -14.96
C LYS A 103 -5.39 -9.99 -15.24
N LEU A 104 -6.30 -9.59 -14.37
CA LEU A 104 -7.75 -9.77 -14.55
C LEU A 104 -8.36 -8.73 -15.51
N HIS A 105 -7.70 -7.60 -15.70
CA HIS A 105 -8.18 -6.46 -16.47
C HIS A 105 -7.17 -6.00 -17.52
N PRO A 106 -6.89 -6.83 -18.55
CA PRO A 106 -5.96 -6.48 -19.61
C PRO A 106 -6.36 -5.21 -20.39
N GLU A 107 -7.64 -4.86 -20.35
CA GLU A 107 -8.19 -3.62 -20.94
C GLU A 107 -7.64 -2.34 -20.29
N PHE A 108 -7.00 -2.44 -19.12
CA PHE A 108 -6.38 -1.27 -18.46
C PHE A 108 -5.03 -0.89 -19.08
N ASP A 109 -4.45 -1.77 -19.90
CA ASP A 109 -3.14 -1.56 -20.55
C ASP A 109 -2.04 -1.16 -19.56
N MET A 110 -1.95 -1.92 -18.44
CA MET A 110 -1.04 -1.66 -17.32
C MET A 110 0.02 -2.75 -17.10
N ASP A 111 0.27 -3.60 -18.08
CA ASP A 111 1.23 -4.73 -17.97
C ASP A 111 2.67 -4.29 -17.68
N ASP A 112 3.01 -3.06 -18.02
CA ASP A 112 4.29 -2.45 -17.70
C ASP A 112 4.52 -2.27 -16.19
N ARG A 113 3.44 -2.25 -15.40
CA ARG A 113 3.49 -2.20 -13.92
C ARG A 113 3.63 -3.57 -13.25
N LEU A 114 3.56 -4.66 -14.00
CA LEU A 114 3.90 -5.99 -13.52
C LEU A 114 5.43 -6.06 -13.39
N LEU A 115 5.95 -5.91 -12.17
CA LEU A 115 7.39 -5.82 -11.89
C LEU A 115 7.95 -7.08 -11.24
N LEU A 116 7.15 -7.81 -10.44
CA LEU A 116 7.65 -8.93 -9.65
C LEU A 116 8.15 -10.10 -10.51
N ASP A 117 7.55 -10.33 -11.67
CA ASP A 117 7.97 -11.33 -12.66
C ASP A 117 9.12 -10.86 -13.57
N LYS A 118 9.50 -9.58 -13.48
CA LYS A 118 10.62 -8.97 -14.22
C LYS A 118 11.87 -8.79 -13.37
N MET A 119 11.84 -9.27 -12.13
CA MET A 119 12.97 -9.22 -11.22
C MET A 119 13.87 -10.44 -11.43
N ASP A 120 15.18 -10.20 -11.44
CA ASP A 120 16.23 -11.23 -11.39
C ASP A 120 16.96 -11.07 -10.06
N ASN A 121 16.58 -11.88 -9.07
CA ASN A 121 17.17 -11.82 -7.73
C ASN A 121 18.64 -12.24 -7.71
N ASP A 122 19.06 -13.13 -8.62
CA ASP A 122 20.45 -13.60 -8.70
C ASP A 122 21.37 -12.50 -9.22
N LYS A 123 20.90 -11.72 -10.20
CA LYS A 123 21.62 -10.56 -10.69
C LYS A 123 21.37 -9.29 -9.87
N GLY A 124 20.34 -9.26 -9.05
CA GLY A 124 19.93 -8.06 -8.32
C GLY A 124 19.40 -6.95 -9.22
N THR A 125 18.63 -7.30 -10.27
CA THR A 125 18.11 -6.35 -11.24
C THR A 125 16.62 -6.51 -11.51
N VAL A 126 15.99 -5.47 -12.07
CA VAL A 126 14.60 -5.49 -12.56
C VAL A 126 14.50 -4.84 -13.92
N MET A 127 13.71 -5.44 -14.81
CA MET A 127 13.45 -4.89 -16.14
C MET A 127 12.25 -3.94 -16.10
N VAL A 128 12.46 -2.67 -16.44
CA VAL A 128 11.40 -1.64 -16.51
C VAL A 128 11.47 -0.94 -17.88
N TYR A 129 10.40 -0.98 -18.63
CA TYR A 129 10.31 -0.42 -19.99
C TYR A 129 11.48 -0.85 -20.92
N GLY A 130 11.85 -2.14 -20.86
CA GLY A 130 12.94 -2.69 -21.67
C GLY A 130 14.34 -2.26 -21.25
N LYS A 131 14.50 -1.59 -20.11
CA LYS A 131 15.78 -1.18 -19.53
C LYS A 131 15.99 -1.84 -18.19
N GLU A 132 17.20 -2.35 -17.95
CA GLU A 132 17.60 -2.99 -16.71
C GLU A 132 18.03 -1.96 -15.65
N TYR A 133 17.52 -2.12 -14.43
CA TYR A 133 17.83 -1.28 -13.28
C TYR A 133 18.27 -2.13 -12.10
N PRO A 134 19.27 -1.70 -11.32
CA PRO A 134 19.69 -2.41 -10.13
C PRO A 134 18.63 -2.34 -9.02
N LEU A 135 18.38 -3.47 -8.35
CA LEU A 135 17.60 -3.52 -7.13
C LEU A 135 18.43 -3.00 -5.95
N ARG A 136 17.81 -2.30 -5.04
CA ARG A 136 18.44 -1.86 -3.78
C ARG A 136 18.50 -2.94 -2.73
N THR A 137 17.71 -3.99 -2.88
CA THR A 137 17.65 -5.17 -2.01
C THR A 137 17.22 -6.37 -2.85
N THR A 138 17.67 -7.55 -2.49
CA THR A 138 17.27 -8.84 -3.07
C THR A 138 16.57 -9.74 -2.05
N CYS A 139 16.33 -9.24 -0.84
CA CYS A 139 15.65 -9.96 0.22
C CYS A 139 14.13 -9.86 0.03
N PHE A 140 13.54 -10.87 -0.61
CA PHE A 140 12.10 -10.99 -0.85
C PHE A 140 11.61 -12.40 -0.50
N PRO A 141 11.62 -12.78 0.80
CA PRO A 141 11.35 -14.16 1.24
C PRO A 141 9.94 -14.66 0.95
N THR A 142 8.99 -13.77 0.72
CA THR A 142 7.60 -14.13 0.41
C THR A 142 7.30 -14.24 -1.08
N LEU A 143 8.29 -14.01 -1.98
CA LEU A 143 8.10 -14.19 -3.42
C LEU A 143 8.36 -15.64 -3.83
N ASP A 144 7.38 -16.27 -4.45
CA ASP A 144 7.57 -17.55 -5.15
C ASP A 144 8.09 -17.26 -6.57
N PRO A 145 9.28 -17.77 -6.96
CA PRO A 145 9.80 -17.57 -8.32
C PRO A 145 8.90 -18.14 -9.43
N LYS A 146 8.02 -19.10 -9.10
CA LYS A 146 7.08 -19.72 -10.06
C LYS A 146 5.79 -18.91 -10.22
N ASP A 147 5.36 -18.25 -9.15
CA ASP A 147 4.20 -17.37 -9.15
C ASP A 147 4.47 -16.16 -8.24
N PRO A 148 5.19 -15.14 -8.73
CA PRO A 148 5.61 -13.99 -7.92
C PRO A 148 4.44 -13.17 -7.35
N TYR A 149 3.25 -13.33 -7.89
CA TYR A 149 2.06 -12.61 -7.44
C TYR A 149 1.21 -13.42 -6.45
N ALA A 150 1.52 -14.70 -6.21
CA ALA A 150 0.82 -15.49 -5.20
C ALA A 150 1.06 -14.91 -3.79
N LEU A 151 -0.02 -14.73 -3.03
CA LEU A 151 0.07 -14.40 -1.60
C LEU A 151 0.42 -15.67 -0.81
N THR A 152 1.28 -15.55 0.19
CA THR A 152 1.47 -16.60 1.18
C THR A 152 0.25 -16.71 2.10
N GLU A 153 0.10 -17.82 2.83
CA GLU A 153 -0.99 -17.97 3.81
C GLU A 153 -0.98 -16.85 4.87
N GLN A 154 0.21 -16.47 5.33
CA GLN A 154 0.36 -15.37 6.29
C GLN A 154 -0.03 -14.02 5.69
N GLU A 155 0.34 -13.75 4.44
CA GLU A 155 -0.06 -12.54 3.74
C GLU A 155 -1.58 -12.50 3.51
N MET A 156 -2.21 -13.64 3.17
CA MET A 156 -3.67 -13.73 3.04
C MET A 156 -4.39 -13.43 4.35
N ASP A 157 -3.91 -13.97 5.48
CA ASP A 157 -4.51 -13.69 6.80
C ASP A 157 -4.38 -12.20 7.16
N VAL A 158 -3.22 -11.58 6.90
CA VAL A 158 -3.02 -10.14 7.08
C VAL A 158 -4.03 -9.34 6.24
N VAL A 159 -4.14 -9.65 4.95
CA VAL A 159 -5.04 -8.95 4.01
C VAL A 159 -6.50 -9.05 4.44
N GLU A 160 -6.98 -10.23 4.80
CA GLU A 160 -8.37 -10.44 5.23
C GLU A 160 -8.68 -9.72 6.56
N ARG A 161 -7.75 -9.72 7.50
CA ARG A 161 -7.90 -8.99 8.76
C ARG A 161 -7.95 -7.48 8.55
N LEU A 162 -7.06 -6.96 7.73
CA LEU A 162 -7.05 -5.54 7.37
C LEU A 162 -8.33 -5.15 6.64
N ARG A 163 -8.80 -5.98 5.70
CA ARG A 163 -10.05 -5.76 4.99
C ARG A 163 -11.23 -5.66 5.97
N GLY A 164 -11.34 -6.61 6.90
CA GLY A 164 -12.35 -6.57 7.95
C GLY A 164 -12.27 -5.30 8.80
N ALA A 165 -11.06 -4.88 9.20
CA ALA A 165 -10.84 -3.68 10.01
C ALA A 165 -11.27 -2.40 9.28
N PHE A 166 -10.90 -2.23 8.01
CA PHE A 166 -11.29 -1.06 7.22
C PHE A 166 -12.80 -0.99 6.96
N MET A 167 -13.41 -2.11 6.59
CA MET A 167 -14.85 -2.16 6.29
C MET A 167 -15.72 -1.91 7.54
N ASN A 168 -15.28 -2.36 8.71
CA ASN A 168 -16.04 -2.23 9.96
C ASN A 168 -15.67 -0.99 10.78
N CYS A 169 -14.75 -0.13 10.32
CA CYS A 169 -14.41 1.11 11.01
C CYS A 169 -15.49 2.16 10.81
N GLU A 170 -16.39 2.33 11.77
CA GLU A 170 -17.51 3.30 11.70
C GLU A 170 -17.02 4.74 11.45
N LYS A 171 -15.91 5.14 12.08
CA LYS A 171 -15.35 6.49 11.88
C LYS A 171 -14.92 6.70 10.44
N LEU A 172 -14.24 5.71 9.83
CA LEU A 172 -13.84 5.76 8.42
C LEU A 172 -15.09 5.81 7.53
N GLN A 173 -16.07 4.94 7.75
CA GLN A 173 -17.30 4.91 6.96
C GLN A 173 -18.06 6.26 7.00
N ARG A 174 -18.07 6.94 8.16
CA ARG A 174 -18.67 8.29 8.27
C ARG A 174 -17.90 9.33 7.48
N HIS A 175 -16.56 9.30 7.51
CA HIS A 175 -15.72 10.22 6.73
C HIS A 175 -15.92 10.00 5.22
N ILE A 176 -15.93 8.76 4.78
CA ILE A 176 -16.16 8.44 3.36
C ILE A 176 -17.57 8.85 2.90
N ARG A 177 -18.59 8.62 3.73
CA ARG A 177 -19.95 9.08 3.44
C ARG A 177 -20.02 10.62 3.32
N PHE A 178 -19.28 11.34 4.16
CA PHE A 178 -19.19 12.79 4.07
C PHE A 178 -18.55 13.21 2.73
N LEU A 179 -17.43 12.58 2.32
CA LEU A 179 -16.79 12.85 1.03
C LEU A 179 -17.75 12.59 -0.15
N TYR A 180 -18.46 11.46 -0.14
CA TYR A 180 -19.44 11.15 -1.19
C TYR A 180 -20.60 12.15 -1.26
N THR A 181 -21.09 12.63 -0.12
CA THR A 181 -22.26 13.50 -0.07
C THR A 181 -21.94 14.98 -0.28
N LYS A 182 -20.72 15.40 0.02
CA LYS A 182 -20.28 16.81 -0.01
C LYS A 182 -19.18 17.11 -1.01
N GLY A 183 -18.56 16.08 -1.57
CA GLY A 183 -17.48 16.20 -2.54
C GLY A 183 -17.88 15.71 -3.93
N SER A 184 -17.01 15.98 -4.89
CA SER A 184 -17.10 15.49 -6.26
C SER A 184 -15.72 15.38 -6.90
N LEU A 185 -15.60 14.58 -7.97
CA LEU A 185 -14.37 14.46 -8.73
C LEU A 185 -14.07 15.76 -9.50
N TYR A 186 -15.11 16.41 -9.99
CA TYR A 186 -15.02 17.69 -10.69
C TYR A 186 -16.26 18.55 -10.44
N LYS A 187 -16.13 19.83 -10.69
CA LYS A 187 -17.25 20.78 -10.65
C LYS A 187 -17.11 21.82 -11.76
N VAL A 188 -18.21 22.16 -12.40
CA VAL A 188 -18.25 23.28 -13.32
C VAL A 188 -18.79 24.49 -12.57
N TYR A 189 -18.03 25.57 -12.53
CA TYR A 189 -18.38 26.79 -11.86
C TYR A 189 -18.09 27.99 -12.76
N ASN A 190 -19.12 28.80 -13.08
CA ASN A 190 -19.02 29.94 -14.01
C ASN A 190 -18.35 29.58 -15.34
N GLY A 191 -18.65 28.41 -15.90
CA GLY A 191 -18.07 27.94 -17.16
C GLY A 191 -16.65 27.39 -17.06
N ASN A 192 -16.06 27.36 -15.87
CA ASN A 192 -14.74 26.78 -15.62
C ASN A 192 -14.88 25.36 -15.02
N LEU A 193 -14.14 24.44 -15.56
CA LEU A 193 -14.00 23.09 -15.00
C LEU A 193 -12.94 23.11 -13.91
N LEU A 194 -13.35 22.69 -12.70
CA LEU A 194 -12.49 22.49 -11.54
C LEU A 194 -12.36 20.99 -11.29
N TYR A 195 -11.15 20.45 -11.23
CA TYR A 195 -10.84 19.02 -10.97
C TYR A 195 -9.53 18.85 -10.23
#